data_42eb4866c96f987536c9e3229947f97a
#
_entry.id   42eb4866c96f987536c9e3229947f97a
#
_cell.length_a   1.000
_cell.length_b   1.000
_cell.length_c   1.000
_cell.angle_alpha   90.00
_cell.angle_beta   90.00
_cell.angle_gamma   90.00
#
_symmetry.space_group_name_H-M   'P 1'
#
loop_
_entity.id
_entity.type
_entity.pdbx_description
1 polymer ?
#
loop_
_entity_poly.entity_id
_entity_poly.type
_entity_poly.pdbx_seq_one_letter_code
_entity_poly.pdbx_strand_id
1 'polypeptide(L)'
;MTQRSKSTLFLIEQLIVIAVFAICAAACISIMTAAFFYTRDSASTSNAIIKAQSTAEVFKATGGDVFAVADIMGGSAFDDVTTTNLLIPYDSDWQIDYHNANYILQLIVHPPDSSGVITGELDVFRFVHDFPSSDALVSFQLAARMDSEVMRNE
;
A
#
# COMPACT_ATOMS: atom_id res chain seq x y z
N MET A 1 -59.98 27.70 -28.21
CA MET A 1 -59.53 26.69 -27.22
C MET A 1 -58.06 26.24 -27.44
N THR A 2 -57.16 27.05 -28.00
CA THR A 2 -55.78 26.59 -28.41
C THR A 2 -54.62 27.20 -27.61
N GLN A 3 -54.86 28.10 -26.65
CA GLN A 3 -53.79 28.68 -25.87
C GLN A 3 -53.34 27.83 -24.68
N ARG A 4 -54.18 26.98 -24.10
CA ARG A 4 -53.81 26.09 -22.97
C ARG A 4 -52.85 24.99 -23.38
N SER A 5 -52.87 24.54 -24.59
CA SER A 5 -52.00 23.48 -25.14
C SER A 5 -50.53 23.93 -25.27
N LYS A 6 -50.29 25.19 -25.67
CA LYS A 6 -48.91 25.71 -25.83
C LYS A 6 -48.15 25.92 -24.53
N SER A 7 -48.85 26.39 -23.48
CA SER A 7 -48.23 26.55 -22.16
C SER A 7 -47.90 25.22 -21.51
N THR A 8 -48.71 24.18 -21.69
CA THR A 8 -48.44 22.84 -21.17
C THR A 8 -47.27 22.19 -21.86
N LEU A 9 -47.13 22.34 -23.19
CA LEU A 9 -45.99 21.83 -23.95
C LEU A 9 -44.67 22.50 -23.50
N PHE A 10 -44.67 23.81 -23.31
CA PHE A 10 -43.50 24.53 -22.79
C PHE A 10 -43.08 24.06 -21.40
N LEU A 11 -44.05 23.81 -20.48
CA LEU A 11 -43.76 23.29 -19.14
C LEU A 11 -43.14 21.87 -19.20
N ILE A 12 -43.64 21.01 -20.09
CA ILE A 12 -43.12 19.66 -20.27
C ILE A 12 -41.69 19.72 -20.84
N GLU A 13 -41.44 20.56 -21.83
CA GLU A 13 -40.11 20.77 -22.42
C GLU A 13 -39.13 21.26 -21.37
N GLN A 14 -39.49 22.24 -20.55
CA GLN A 14 -38.65 22.74 -19.47
C GLN A 14 -38.35 21.65 -18.42
N LEU A 15 -39.36 20.83 -18.08
CA LEU A 15 -39.20 19.74 -17.10
C LEU A 15 -38.23 18.65 -17.64
N ILE A 16 -38.32 18.33 -18.93
CA ILE A 16 -37.40 17.37 -19.54
C ILE A 16 -35.96 17.90 -19.52
N VAL A 17 -35.75 19.19 -19.85
CA VAL A 17 -34.42 19.81 -19.82
C VAL A 17 -33.80 19.76 -18.40
N ILE A 18 -34.58 20.08 -17.39
CA ILE A 18 -34.15 20.02 -15.98
C ILE A 18 -33.83 18.57 -15.58
N ALA A 19 -34.65 17.59 -15.99
CA ALA A 19 -34.43 16.19 -15.69
C ALA A 19 -33.13 15.67 -16.33
N VAL A 20 -32.89 15.99 -17.60
CA VAL A 20 -31.66 15.62 -18.30
C VAL A 20 -30.45 16.26 -17.64
N PHE A 21 -30.53 17.55 -17.30
CA PHE A 21 -29.45 18.23 -16.59
C PHE A 21 -29.12 17.59 -15.25
N ALA A 22 -30.16 17.24 -14.46
CA ALA A 22 -29.99 16.59 -13.17
C ALA A 22 -29.30 15.20 -13.28
N ILE A 23 -29.67 14.42 -14.31
CA ILE A 23 -29.02 13.12 -14.57
C ILE A 23 -27.55 13.32 -14.95
N CYS A 24 -27.24 14.26 -15.83
CA CYS A 24 -25.87 14.56 -16.22
C CYS A 24 -25.01 15.03 -15.02
N ALA A 25 -25.56 15.90 -14.18
CA ALA A 25 -24.89 16.38 -12.97
C ALA A 25 -24.60 15.23 -11.99
N ALA A 26 -25.57 14.35 -11.76
CA ALA A 26 -25.39 13.18 -10.91
C ALA A 26 -24.29 12.23 -11.45
N ALA A 27 -24.24 12.00 -12.75
CA ALA A 27 -23.22 11.20 -13.39
C ALA A 27 -21.82 11.82 -13.23
N CYS A 28 -21.68 13.14 -13.43
CA CYS A 28 -20.41 13.84 -13.23
C CYS A 28 -19.90 13.75 -11.79
N ILE A 29 -20.79 13.93 -10.80
CA ILE A 29 -20.44 13.80 -9.37
C ILE A 29 -19.97 12.37 -9.07
N SER A 30 -20.65 11.36 -9.58
CA SER A 30 -20.29 9.95 -9.39
C SER A 30 -18.89 9.65 -9.94
N ILE A 31 -18.56 10.14 -11.13
CA ILE A 31 -17.26 9.96 -11.75
C ILE A 31 -16.16 10.69 -10.95
N MET A 32 -16.40 11.92 -10.53
CA MET A 32 -15.43 12.67 -9.71
C MET A 32 -15.15 11.97 -8.38
N THR A 33 -16.19 11.46 -7.72
CA THR A 33 -16.03 10.74 -6.46
C THR A 33 -15.22 9.46 -6.65
N ALA A 34 -15.53 8.67 -7.67
CA ALA A 34 -14.76 7.48 -8.01
C ALA A 34 -13.29 7.81 -8.31
N ALA A 35 -13.02 8.83 -9.13
CA ALA A 35 -11.66 9.28 -9.46
C ALA A 35 -10.88 9.70 -8.21
N PHE A 36 -11.52 10.38 -7.25
CA PHE A 36 -10.88 10.77 -5.99
C PHE A 36 -10.42 9.55 -5.18
N PHE A 37 -11.27 8.53 -5.05
CA PHE A 37 -10.90 7.29 -4.34
C PHE A 37 -9.76 6.54 -5.04
N TYR A 38 -9.81 6.41 -6.36
CA TYR A 38 -8.73 5.76 -7.12
C TYR A 38 -7.39 6.49 -6.99
N THR A 39 -7.41 7.82 -7.01
CA THR A 39 -6.18 8.62 -6.85
C THR A 39 -5.55 8.42 -5.48
N ARG A 40 -6.37 8.38 -4.43
CA ARG A 40 -5.89 8.18 -3.06
C ARG A 40 -5.30 6.77 -2.87
N ASP A 41 -5.94 5.76 -3.42
CA ASP A 41 -5.47 4.39 -3.35
C ASP A 41 -4.16 4.19 -4.14
N SER A 42 -4.07 4.77 -5.32
CA SER A 42 -2.85 4.79 -6.14
C SER A 42 -1.67 5.48 -5.44
N ALA A 43 -1.91 6.59 -4.74
CA ALA A 43 -0.88 7.29 -3.98
C ALA A 43 -0.35 6.43 -2.82
N SER A 44 -1.25 5.73 -2.11
CA SER A 44 -0.86 4.80 -1.04
C SER A 44 -0.01 3.65 -1.58
N THR A 45 -0.39 3.06 -2.70
CA THR A 45 0.35 1.99 -3.35
C THR A 45 1.73 2.47 -3.83
N SER A 46 1.83 3.67 -4.40
CA SER A 46 3.11 4.25 -4.82
C SER A 46 4.07 4.44 -3.63
N ASN A 47 3.59 4.96 -2.52
CA ASN A 47 4.39 5.11 -1.31
C ASN A 47 4.81 3.76 -0.72
N ALA A 48 3.91 2.77 -0.72
CA ALA A 48 4.22 1.40 -0.31
C ALA A 48 5.37 0.81 -1.15
N ILE A 49 5.32 0.99 -2.47
CA ILE A 49 6.39 0.54 -3.37
C ILE A 49 7.72 1.22 -3.04
N ILE A 50 7.73 2.53 -2.83
CA ILE A 50 8.96 3.29 -2.51
C ILE A 50 9.56 2.78 -1.19
N LYS A 51 8.75 2.59 -0.15
CA LYS A 51 9.23 2.07 1.14
C LYS A 51 9.73 0.63 1.03
N ALA A 52 9.01 -0.22 0.31
CA ALA A 52 9.42 -1.59 0.06
C ALA A 52 10.73 -1.68 -0.75
N GLN A 53 10.88 -0.87 -1.79
CA GLN A 53 12.14 -0.80 -2.56
C GLN A 53 13.31 -0.34 -1.71
N SER A 54 13.12 0.72 -0.91
CA SER A 54 14.15 1.20 0.02
C SER A 54 14.59 0.11 1.00
N THR A 55 13.64 -0.62 1.59
CA THR A 55 13.93 -1.73 2.49
C THR A 55 14.67 -2.87 1.76
N ALA A 56 14.26 -3.18 0.53
CA ALA A 56 14.91 -4.21 -0.29
C ALA A 56 16.36 -3.84 -0.64
N GLU A 57 16.64 -2.57 -0.91
CA GLU A 57 17.99 -2.07 -1.17
C GLU A 57 18.88 -2.19 0.08
N VAL A 58 18.35 -1.77 1.25
CA VAL A 58 19.06 -1.91 2.52
C VAL A 58 19.31 -3.38 2.84
N PHE A 59 18.31 -4.27 2.66
CA PHE A 59 18.45 -5.70 2.86
C PHE A 59 19.58 -6.31 2.02
N LYS A 60 19.68 -5.91 0.75
CA LYS A 60 20.79 -6.34 -0.12
C LYS A 60 22.13 -5.76 0.30
N ALA A 61 22.16 -4.49 0.72
CA ALA A 61 23.38 -3.81 1.14
C ALA A 61 23.95 -4.38 2.45
N THR A 62 23.07 -4.88 3.34
CA THR A 62 23.45 -5.52 4.61
C THR A 62 23.71 -7.04 4.47
N GLY A 63 23.67 -7.58 3.23
CA GLY A 63 23.88 -9.01 2.98
C GLY A 63 22.78 -9.91 3.59
N GLY A 64 21.58 -9.35 3.86
CA GLY A 64 20.45 -10.09 4.42
C GLY A 64 20.36 -10.04 5.95
N ASP A 65 21.17 -9.21 6.62
CA ASP A 65 21.10 -9.00 8.07
C ASP A 65 19.86 -8.15 8.44
N VAL A 66 18.84 -8.81 8.96
CA VAL A 66 17.55 -8.19 9.32
C VAL A 66 17.68 -7.20 10.47
N PHE A 67 18.58 -7.46 11.44
CA PHE A 67 18.79 -6.55 12.57
C PHE A 67 19.48 -5.26 12.13
N ALA A 68 20.44 -5.34 11.21
CA ALA A 68 21.03 -4.16 10.58
C ALA A 68 20.02 -3.38 9.75
N VAL A 69 19.11 -4.06 9.03
CA VAL A 69 17.99 -3.40 8.33
C VAL A 69 17.09 -2.67 9.32
N ALA A 70 16.74 -3.29 10.45
CA ALA A 70 15.91 -2.68 11.48
C ALA A 70 16.53 -1.41 12.06
N ASP A 71 17.82 -1.42 12.33
CA ASP A 71 18.56 -0.25 12.86
C ASP A 71 18.56 0.92 11.87
N ILE A 72 18.80 0.64 10.59
CA ILE A 72 18.84 1.66 9.53
C ILE A 72 17.43 2.19 9.21
N MET A 73 16.43 1.32 9.11
CA MET A 73 15.09 1.67 8.70
C MET A 73 14.17 2.10 9.86
N GLY A 74 14.58 1.91 11.10
CA GLY A 74 13.81 2.25 12.31
C GLY A 74 12.68 1.27 12.60
N GLY A 75 12.83 0.00 12.25
CA GLY A 75 11.87 -1.08 12.50
C GLY A 75 12.16 -1.88 13.76
N SER A 76 11.31 -2.87 14.03
CA SER A 76 11.51 -3.88 15.09
C SER A 76 11.78 -5.23 14.46
N ALA A 77 12.99 -5.77 14.70
CA ALA A 77 13.36 -7.11 14.26
C ALA A 77 13.25 -8.09 15.43
N PHE A 78 12.80 -9.31 15.14
CA PHE A 78 12.71 -10.40 16.10
C PHE A 78 12.86 -11.75 15.40
N ASP A 79 13.48 -12.69 16.10
CA ASP A 79 13.60 -14.06 15.64
C ASP A 79 12.39 -14.89 16.04
N ASP A 80 11.91 -15.69 15.10
CA ASP A 80 10.95 -16.76 15.32
C ASP A 80 11.68 -18.12 15.15
N VAL A 81 10.98 -19.23 15.37
CA VAL A 81 11.58 -20.59 15.38
C VAL A 81 12.34 -20.93 14.10
N THR A 82 11.92 -20.41 12.96
CA THR A 82 12.47 -20.74 11.63
C THR A 82 12.76 -19.54 10.75
N THR A 83 12.40 -18.34 11.17
CA THR A 83 12.49 -17.11 10.35
C THR A 83 12.87 -15.94 11.23
N THR A 84 13.53 -14.95 10.62
CA THR A 84 13.73 -13.63 11.24
C THR A 84 12.74 -12.65 10.62
N ASN A 85 12.01 -11.94 11.45
CA ASN A 85 10.95 -11.03 11.02
C ASN A 85 11.33 -9.58 11.34
N LEU A 86 10.98 -8.68 10.42
CA LEU A 86 11.06 -7.24 10.60
C LEU A 86 9.68 -6.63 10.41
N LEU A 87 9.29 -5.76 11.33
CA LEU A 87 8.06 -4.99 11.25
C LEU A 87 8.35 -3.50 11.33
N ILE A 88 7.83 -2.72 10.38
CA ILE A 88 7.95 -1.27 10.37
C ILE A 88 6.54 -0.69 10.20
N PRO A 89 5.98 -0.09 11.27
CA PRO A 89 4.68 0.56 11.21
C PRO A 89 4.80 1.97 10.65
N TYR A 90 3.87 2.34 9.76
CA TYR A 90 3.77 3.68 9.18
C TYR A 90 2.38 4.28 9.42
N ASP A 91 2.32 5.58 9.67
CA ASP A 91 1.09 6.36 9.75
C ASP A 91 0.51 6.69 8.35
N SER A 92 -0.52 7.56 8.31
CA SER A 92 -1.14 8.03 7.06
C SER A 92 -0.21 8.83 6.17
N ASP A 93 0.83 9.45 6.73
CA ASP A 93 1.82 10.29 6.04
C ASP A 93 3.13 9.53 5.75
N TRP A 94 3.11 8.20 5.94
CA TRP A 94 4.26 7.31 5.72
C TRP A 94 5.47 7.64 6.61
N GLN A 95 5.21 8.19 7.80
CA GLN A 95 6.18 8.31 8.88
C GLN A 95 6.06 7.11 9.81
N ILE A 96 7.19 6.74 10.45
CA ILE A 96 7.19 5.63 11.42
C ILE A 96 6.41 6.05 12.66
N ASP A 97 5.33 5.34 12.97
CA ASP A 97 4.54 5.55 14.18
C ASP A 97 4.04 4.21 14.72
N TYR A 98 4.49 3.87 15.93
CA TYR A 98 4.14 2.63 16.64
C TYR A 98 2.78 2.69 17.35
N HIS A 99 2.14 3.88 17.42
CA HIS A 99 0.89 4.07 18.16
C HIS A 99 -0.32 4.24 17.21
N ASN A 100 -0.11 4.86 16.04
CA ASN A 100 -1.18 5.15 15.07
C ASN A 100 -0.84 4.61 13.69
N ALA A 101 -0.44 3.34 13.62
CA ALA A 101 -0.07 2.72 12.35
C ALA A 101 -1.29 2.56 11.45
N ASN A 102 -1.20 3.06 10.22
CA ASN A 102 -2.15 2.85 9.13
C ASN A 102 -1.66 1.80 8.15
N TYR A 103 -0.35 1.61 8.09
CA TYR A 103 0.31 0.62 7.23
C TYR A 103 1.37 -0.11 8.03
N ILE A 104 1.64 -1.35 7.64
CA ILE A 104 2.74 -2.12 8.18
C ILE A 104 3.56 -2.73 7.04
N LEU A 105 4.86 -2.54 7.08
CA LEU A 105 5.81 -3.25 6.24
C LEU A 105 6.34 -4.42 7.04
N GLN A 106 6.19 -5.62 6.50
CA GLN A 106 6.67 -6.87 7.07
C GLN A 106 7.71 -7.48 6.12
N LEU A 107 8.88 -7.81 6.66
CA LEU A 107 9.88 -8.61 5.97
C LEU A 107 10.08 -9.89 6.75
N ILE A 108 9.85 -11.03 6.11
CA ILE A 108 10.09 -12.38 6.64
C ILE A 108 11.30 -12.95 5.93
N VAL A 109 12.33 -13.30 6.67
CA VAL A 109 13.58 -13.80 6.13
C VAL A 109 13.79 -15.24 6.56
N HIS A 110 14.06 -16.09 5.58
CA HIS A 110 14.36 -17.50 5.77
C HIS A 110 15.88 -17.71 5.97
N PRO A 111 16.29 -18.72 6.72
CA PRO A 111 17.69 -19.05 6.89
C PRO A 111 18.36 -19.34 5.53
N PRO A 112 19.67 -19.12 5.42
CA PRO A 112 20.41 -19.34 4.18
C PRO A 112 20.27 -20.79 3.71
N ASP A 113 20.13 -20.96 2.42
CA ASP A 113 20.13 -22.27 1.79
C ASP A 113 21.56 -22.87 1.73
N SER A 114 21.69 -24.09 1.18
CA SER A 114 22.97 -24.76 1.01
C SER A 114 23.97 -24.03 0.08
N SER A 115 23.49 -23.02 -0.67
CA SER A 115 24.31 -22.17 -1.55
C SER A 115 24.71 -20.83 -0.90
N GLY A 116 24.28 -20.58 0.35
CA GLY A 116 24.51 -19.35 1.07
C GLY A 116 23.61 -18.20 0.59
N VAL A 117 22.50 -18.51 -0.05
CA VAL A 117 21.50 -17.53 -0.46
C VAL A 117 20.43 -17.39 0.63
N ILE A 118 20.23 -16.17 1.09
CA ILE A 118 19.16 -15.78 1.99
C ILE A 118 17.98 -15.30 1.15
N THR A 119 16.81 -15.86 1.40
CA THR A 119 15.55 -15.43 0.75
C THR A 119 14.63 -14.75 1.75
N GLY A 120 13.91 -13.75 1.29
CA GLY A 120 12.94 -13.02 2.12
C GLY A 120 11.69 -12.65 1.33
N GLU A 121 10.58 -12.55 2.05
CA GLU A 121 9.30 -12.05 1.55
C GLU A 121 9.02 -10.70 2.21
N LEU A 122 8.81 -9.69 1.39
CA LEU A 122 8.56 -8.32 1.82
C LEU A 122 7.16 -7.92 1.40
N ASP A 123 6.30 -7.69 2.37
CA ASP A 123 4.91 -7.35 2.18
C ASP A 123 4.57 -6.02 2.84
N VAL A 124 3.68 -5.26 2.22
CA VAL A 124 3.13 -4.04 2.81
C VAL A 124 1.61 -4.18 2.91
N PHE A 125 1.10 -4.11 4.12
CA PHE A 125 -0.32 -4.21 4.43
C PHE A 125 -0.90 -2.87 4.88
N ARG A 126 -2.20 -2.70 4.66
CA ARG A 126 -2.97 -1.61 5.27
C ARG A 126 -3.66 -2.14 6.54
N PHE A 127 -3.67 -1.39 7.63
CA PHE A 127 -4.49 -1.68 8.78
C PHE A 127 -5.97 -1.35 8.50
N VAL A 128 -6.85 -2.32 8.79
CA VAL A 128 -8.30 -2.14 8.73
C VAL A 128 -8.85 -2.62 10.07
N HIS A 129 -9.40 -1.69 10.86
CA HIS A 129 -9.96 -2.00 12.19
C HIS A 129 -8.99 -2.74 13.12
N ASP A 130 -7.78 -2.22 13.29
CA ASP A 130 -6.71 -2.78 14.15
C ASP A 130 -6.13 -4.13 13.70
N PHE A 131 -6.48 -4.60 12.52
CA PHE A 131 -5.89 -5.80 11.92
C PHE A 131 -5.28 -5.48 10.55
N PRO A 132 -4.15 -6.13 10.19
CA PRO A 132 -3.64 -6.04 8.82
C PRO A 132 -4.68 -6.58 7.85
N SER A 133 -4.83 -5.93 6.69
CA SER A 133 -5.72 -6.43 5.62
C SER A 133 -5.26 -7.83 5.19
N SER A 134 -6.20 -8.67 4.76
CA SER A 134 -5.87 -10.00 4.23
C SER A 134 -5.04 -9.97 2.95
N ASP A 135 -5.08 -8.85 2.24
CA ASP A 135 -4.38 -8.68 0.98
C ASP A 135 -3.28 -7.62 1.14
N ALA A 136 -2.06 -7.97 0.76
CA ALA A 136 -0.95 -7.04 0.71
C ALA A 136 -1.18 -5.99 -0.38
N LEU A 137 -0.87 -4.72 -0.08
CA LEU A 137 -0.83 -3.65 -1.08
C LEU A 137 0.28 -3.90 -2.10
N VAL A 138 1.39 -4.45 -1.62
CA VAL A 138 2.59 -4.74 -2.40
C VAL A 138 3.27 -5.96 -1.79
N SER A 139 3.77 -6.86 -2.63
CA SER A 139 4.53 -8.05 -2.24
C SER A 139 5.77 -8.19 -3.13
N PHE A 140 6.93 -8.43 -2.51
CA PHE A 140 8.20 -8.66 -3.18
C PHE A 140 8.90 -9.89 -2.61
N GLN A 141 9.50 -10.68 -3.50
CA GLN A 141 10.47 -11.70 -3.09
C GLN A 141 11.88 -11.14 -3.24
N LEU A 142 12.66 -11.29 -2.19
CA LEU A 142 14.04 -10.82 -2.09
C LEU A 142 15.00 -11.98 -2.04
N ALA A 143 16.20 -11.77 -2.57
CA ALA A 143 17.31 -12.67 -2.39
C ALA A 143 18.59 -11.86 -2.16
N ALA A 144 19.35 -12.22 -1.13
CA ALA A 144 20.66 -11.68 -0.84
C ALA A 144 21.66 -12.84 -0.70
N ARG A 145 22.92 -12.60 -1.01
CA ARG A 145 23.98 -13.56 -0.81
C ARG A 145 24.83 -13.12 0.38
N MET A 146 25.03 -14.01 1.33
CA MET A 146 25.95 -13.75 2.44
C MET A 146 27.35 -13.52 1.88
N ASP A 147 27.98 -12.42 2.24
CA ASP A 147 29.36 -12.17 1.91
C ASP A 147 30.25 -13.18 2.66
N SER A 148 31.12 -13.85 1.92
CA SER A 148 31.99 -14.95 2.44
C SER A 148 33.01 -14.49 3.49
N GLU A 149 33.07 -13.19 3.81
CA GLU A 149 33.96 -12.68 4.86
C GLU A 149 33.45 -12.94 6.27
N VAL A 150 32.13 -13.05 6.47
CA VAL A 150 31.52 -13.28 7.79
C VAL A 150 31.75 -14.73 8.26
N MET A 151 31.84 -15.68 7.36
CA MET A 151 32.07 -17.12 7.69
C MET A 151 33.50 -17.46 8.14
N ARG A 152 34.43 -16.52 8.12
CA ARG A 152 35.83 -16.79 8.46
C ARG A 152 36.17 -16.47 9.93
N ASN A 153 35.27 -15.90 10.69
CA ASN A 153 35.49 -15.43 12.07
C ASN A 153 34.67 -16.18 13.13
N GLU A 154 34.09 -17.34 12.82
CA GLU A 154 33.52 -18.26 13.82
C GLU A 154 34.39 -19.51 14.02
#